data_76970e66cbcba4f5bbf5ee01a1bdd36a
#
_entry.id   76970e66cbcba4f5bbf5ee01a1bdd36a
#
_cell.length_a   1.000
_cell.length_b   1.000
_cell.length_c   1.000
_cell.angle_alpha   90.00
_cell.angle_beta   90.00
_cell.angle_gamma   90.00
#
_symmetry.space_group_name_H-M   'P 1'
#
loop_
_entity.id
_entity.type
_entity.pdbx_description
1 polymer ?
#
loop_
_entity_poly.entity_id
_entity_poly.type
_entity_poly.pdbx_seq_one_letter_code
_entity_poly.pdbx_strand_id
1 'polypeptide(L)'
;MNKLNKTDIAKLLPHREPMLLIDELFDIKKLSSATALVKVKKDSFFVQGHFPDNPVMPGVLIVESFGQAAAALTAHGLDKSTYENKLVFLMGVEKARFRNPVIPDCDLNLKIEAIRSHGRVWKYKGEAFVNEVKMADAIWSATIVDKK
;
A
#
# COMPACT_ATOMS: atom_id res chain seq x y z
N MET A 1 -3.97 20.17 4.85
CA MET A 1 -4.37 18.96 5.55
C MET A 1 -3.54 17.77 5.11
N ASN A 2 -3.20 16.95 6.07
CA ASN A 2 -2.25 15.86 5.89
C ASN A 2 -2.95 14.52 5.66
N LYS A 3 -4.06 14.59 4.89
CA LYS A 3 -4.88 13.41 4.61
C LYS A 3 -5.30 13.42 3.15
N LEU A 4 -5.09 12.29 2.48
CA LEU A 4 -5.48 12.08 1.09
C LEU A 4 -6.59 11.04 1.03
N ASN A 5 -7.62 11.31 0.23
CA ASN A 5 -8.67 10.34 -0.04
C ASN A 5 -8.31 9.53 -1.30
N LYS A 6 -9.17 8.59 -1.66
CA LYS A 6 -8.90 7.70 -2.80
C LYS A 6 -8.74 8.46 -4.12
N THR A 7 -9.51 9.53 -4.32
CA THR A 7 -9.40 10.36 -5.52
C THR A 7 -8.02 11.03 -5.59
N ASP A 8 -7.55 11.56 -4.46
CA ASP A 8 -6.21 12.17 -4.38
C ASP A 8 -5.12 11.15 -4.67
N ILE A 9 -5.26 9.95 -4.10
CA ILE A 9 -4.29 8.87 -4.29
C ILE A 9 -4.23 8.45 -5.76
N ALA A 10 -5.37 8.37 -6.44
CA ALA A 10 -5.44 8.02 -7.86
C ALA A 10 -4.69 9.02 -8.74
N LYS A 11 -4.53 10.26 -8.30
CA LYS A 11 -3.75 11.26 -9.04
C LYS A 11 -2.25 11.04 -8.88
N LEU A 12 -1.84 10.33 -7.84
CA LEU A 12 -0.43 10.06 -7.56
C LEU A 12 0.03 8.72 -8.13
N LEU A 13 -0.89 7.76 -8.25
CA LEU A 13 -0.58 6.38 -8.64
C LEU A 13 -1.16 6.05 -10.02
N PRO A 14 -0.50 5.14 -10.76
CA PRO A 14 -1.06 4.63 -12.02
C PRO A 14 -2.17 3.60 -11.81
N HIS A 15 -2.27 3.06 -10.60
CA HIS A 15 -3.26 2.02 -10.27
C HIS A 15 -4.69 2.53 -10.39
N ARG A 16 -5.62 1.64 -10.79
CA ARG A 16 -7.06 1.95 -10.90
C ARG A 16 -7.86 0.79 -10.37
N GLU A 17 -9.13 1.04 -10.09
CA GLU A 17 -10.06 -0.01 -9.67
C GLU A 17 -10.07 -1.16 -10.69
N PRO A 18 -10.13 -2.42 -10.28
CA PRO A 18 -10.28 -2.85 -8.88
C PRO A 18 -8.96 -3.02 -8.12
N MET A 19 -7.81 -2.73 -8.75
CA MET A 19 -6.48 -2.92 -8.15
C MET A 19 -5.98 -1.74 -7.32
N LEU A 20 -6.72 -0.65 -7.24
CA LEU A 20 -6.37 0.45 -6.33
C LEU A 20 -6.95 0.10 -4.97
N LEU A 21 -6.08 -0.39 -4.08
CA LEU A 21 -6.50 -1.02 -2.82
C LEU A 21 -6.59 -0.06 -1.63
N ILE A 22 -5.78 0.99 -1.60
CA ILE A 22 -5.76 1.89 -0.44
C ILE A 22 -6.83 2.98 -0.57
N ASP A 23 -7.55 3.21 0.52
CA ASP A 23 -8.67 4.15 0.56
C ASP A 23 -8.28 5.53 1.07
N GLU A 24 -7.30 5.59 1.97
CA GLU A 24 -6.81 6.86 2.54
C GLU A 24 -5.33 6.77 2.83
N LEU A 25 -4.67 7.93 2.84
CA LEU A 25 -3.29 8.07 3.29
C LEU A 25 -3.26 9.28 4.22
N PHE A 26 -2.72 9.12 5.42
CA PHE A 26 -2.72 10.17 6.44
C PHE A 26 -1.49 10.06 7.34
N ASP A 27 -1.34 10.99 8.28
CA ASP A 27 -0.16 11.12 9.15
C ASP A 27 1.12 11.12 8.32
N ILE A 28 1.10 11.90 7.24
CA ILE A 28 2.18 11.92 6.25
C ILE A 28 3.35 12.77 6.75
N LYS A 29 4.53 12.13 6.83
CA LYS A 29 5.79 12.83 7.02
C LYS A 29 6.53 12.71 5.69
N LYS A 30 6.70 13.83 5.01
CA LYS A 30 7.18 13.90 3.63
C LYS A 30 8.37 12.97 3.38
N LEU A 31 8.24 12.07 2.41
CA LEU A 31 9.27 11.11 2.00
C LEU A 31 9.76 10.18 3.11
N SER A 32 9.11 10.16 4.27
CA SER A 32 9.57 9.39 5.42
C SER A 32 8.58 8.33 5.86
N SER A 33 7.35 8.72 6.19
CA SER A 33 6.38 7.76 6.71
C SER A 33 4.95 8.22 6.50
N ALA A 34 4.03 7.29 6.56
CA ALA A 34 2.60 7.57 6.49
C ALA A 34 1.82 6.36 7.00
N THR A 35 0.53 6.56 7.20
CA THR A 35 -0.40 5.47 7.49
C THR A 35 -1.43 5.44 6.36
N ALA A 36 -1.72 4.24 5.85
CA ALA A 36 -2.76 4.05 4.85
C ALA A 36 -3.90 3.25 5.45
N LEU A 37 -5.10 3.48 4.95
CA LEU A 37 -6.28 2.72 5.33
C LEU A 37 -6.76 1.89 4.15
N VAL A 38 -6.99 0.60 4.40
CA VAL A 38 -7.65 -0.30 3.46
C VAL A 38 -8.93 -0.79 4.12
N LYS A 39 -10.07 -0.47 3.52
CA LYS A 39 -11.36 -0.97 4.00
C LYS A 39 -11.59 -2.35 3.43
N VAL A 40 -11.48 -3.36 4.26
CA VAL A 40 -11.65 -4.76 3.85
C VAL A 40 -13.10 -5.15 4.08
N LYS A 41 -13.85 -5.30 2.99
CA LYS A 41 -15.29 -5.59 3.03
C LYS A 41 -15.60 -6.97 2.46
N LYS A 42 -16.75 -7.52 2.86
CA LYS A 42 -17.20 -8.83 2.38
C LYS A 42 -17.39 -8.84 0.86
N ASP A 43 -17.75 -7.70 0.27
CA ASP A 43 -17.94 -7.59 -1.18
C ASP A 43 -16.67 -7.14 -1.91
N SER A 44 -15.53 -6.98 -1.21
CA SER A 44 -14.27 -6.68 -1.88
C SER A 44 -13.93 -7.81 -2.83
N PHE A 45 -13.46 -7.45 -4.04
CA PHE A 45 -13.19 -8.46 -5.06
C PHE A 45 -12.19 -9.52 -4.59
N PHE A 46 -11.25 -9.11 -3.75
CA PHE A 46 -10.15 -9.97 -3.34
C PHE A 46 -10.50 -10.98 -2.25
N VAL A 47 -11.70 -10.94 -1.69
CA VAL A 47 -12.09 -11.92 -0.67
C VAL A 47 -13.16 -12.90 -1.15
N GLN A 48 -13.88 -12.59 -2.24
CA GLN A 48 -15.02 -13.40 -2.70
C GLN A 48 -14.65 -14.86 -2.97
N GLY A 49 -13.51 -15.10 -3.58
CA GLY A 49 -13.05 -16.46 -3.85
C GLY A 49 -11.98 -16.96 -2.87
N HIS A 50 -11.72 -16.21 -1.82
CA HIS A 50 -10.59 -16.48 -0.91
C HIS A 50 -11.03 -16.39 0.55
N PHE A 51 -11.87 -17.23 1.06
CA PHE A 51 -12.46 -18.40 0.43
C PHE A 51 -13.99 -18.30 0.54
N PRO A 52 -14.80 -18.99 -0.27
CA PRO A 52 -16.24 -18.74 -0.33
C PRO A 52 -16.99 -18.69 1.01
N ASP A 53 -16.72 -19.60 1.92
CA ASP A 53 -17.37 -19.63 3.23
C ASP A 53 -16.49 -19.09 4.37
N ASN A 54 -15.26 -18.72 4.05
CA ASN A 54 -14.30 -18.22 5.03
C ASN A 54 -13.47 -17.10 4.39
N PRO A 55 -14.03 -15.90 4.25
CA PRO A 55 -13.35 -14.82 3.54
C PRO A 55 -12.14 -14.30 4.31
N VAL A 56 -11.02 -14.23 3.64
CA VAL A 56 -9.76 -13.70 4.19
C VAL A 56 -9.08 -12.89 3.09
N MET A 57 -8.57 -11.72 3.44
CA MET A 57 -7.78 -10.94 2.48
C MET A 57 -6.50 -11.68 2.14
N PRO A 58 -6.22 -11.95 0.85
CA PRO A 58 -4.98 -12.62 0.47
C PRO A 58 -3.75 -11.86 0.95
N GLY A 59 -2.78 -12.60 1.52
CA GLY A 59 -1.56 -11.99 2.01
C GLY A 59 -0.79 -11.24 0.94
N VAL A 60 -0.77 -11.76 -0.29
CA VAL A 60 -0.09 -11.11 -1.40
C VAL A 60 -0.69 -9.74 -1.72
N LEU A 61 -1.99 -9.55 -1.47
CA LEU A 61 -2.64 -8.25 -1.68
C LEU A 61 -2.41 -7.29 -0.50
N ILE A 62 -2.08 -7.81 0.68
CA ILE A 62 -1.61 -6.96 1.77
C ILE A 62 -0.25 -6.37 1.37
N VAL A 63 0.64 -7.17 0.79
CA VAL A 63 1.92 -6.70 0.30
C VAL A 63 1.73 -5.69 -0.84
N GLU A 64 0.80 -5.95 -1.75
CA GLU A 64 0.48 -4.99 -2.82
C GLU A 64 -0.01 -3.67 -2.22
N SER A 65 -0.87 -3.73 -1.19
CA SER A 65 -1.36 -2.53 -0.51
C SER A 65 -0.23 -1.76 0.15
N PHE A 66 0.73 -2.45 0.76
CA PHE A 66 1.95 -1.82 1.30
C PHE A 66 2.68 -1.05 0.19
N GLY A 67 2.86 -1.70 -0.95
CA GLY A 67 3.55 -1.08 -2.09
C GLY A 67 2.84 0.16 -2.59
N GLN A 68 1.52 0.12 -2.67
CA GLN A 68 0.72 1.27 -3.09
C GLN A 68 0.82 2.42 -2.09
N ALA A 69 0.74 2.12 -0.80
CA ALA A 69 0.88 3.14 0.24
C ALA A 69 2.25 3.81 0.18
N ALA A 70 3.30 3.01 0.00
CA ALA A 70 4.67 3.53 -0.13
C ALA A 70 4.84 4.37 -1.38
N ALA A 71 4.27 3.93 -2.50
CA ALA A 71 4.33 4.68 -3.76
C ALA A 71 3.60 6.02 -3.64
N ALA A 72 2.45 6.04 -2.98
CA ALA A 72 1.69 7.27 -2.76
C ALA A 72 2.46 8.23 -1.86
N LEU A 73 3.06 7.73 -0.78
CA LEU A 73 3.91 8.53 0.11
C LEU A 73 5.04 9.18 -0.68
N THR A 74 5.72 8.41 -1.51
CA THR A 74 6.86 8.89 -2.28
C THR A 74 6.43 9.92 -3.33
N ALA A 75 5.39 9.62 -4.11
CA ALA A 75 4.89 10.54 -5.13
C ALA A 75 4.41 11.84 -4.51
N HIS A 76 3.74 11.79 -3.36
CA HIS A 76 3.26 12.96 -2.66
C HIS A 76 4.40 13.90 -2.26
N GLY A 77 5.57 13.34 -2.00
CA GLY A 77 6.75 14.12 -1.60
C GLY A 77 7.63 14.59 -2.75
N LEU A 78 7.34 14.16 -3.98
CA LEU A 78 8.13 14.52 -5.15
C LEU A 78 7.37 15.53 -6.02
N ASP A 79 8.11 16.20 -6.92
CA ASP A 79 7.51 17.08 -7.90
C ASP A 79 6.68 16.26 -8.89
N LYS A 80 5.57 16.83 -9.34
CA LYS A 80 4.68 16.17 -10.30
C LYS A 80 5.43 15.66 -11.52
N SER A 81 6.38 16.42 -12.03
CA SER A 81 7.19 16.03 -13.20
C SER A 81 8.00 14.75 -12.95
N THR A 82 8.28 14.43 -11.68
CA THR A 82 9.06 13.25 -11.32
C THR A 82 8.22 11.96 -11.36
N TYR A 83 6.93 12.04 -10.97
CA TYR A 83 6.08 10.83 -10.91
C TYR A 83 5.05 10.73 -12.03
N GLU A 84 4.76 11.83 -12.72
CA GLU A 84 3.81 11.86 -13.82
C GLU A 84 4.32 10.99 -14.97
N ASN A 85 3.42 10.18 -15.56
CA ASN A 85 3.76 9.25 -16.62
C ASN A 85 4.78 8.19 -16.21
N LYS A 86 4.79 7.84 -14.93
CA LYS A 86 5.65 6.78 -14.40
C LYS A 86 4.81 5.59 -13.99
N LEU A 87 5.45 4.44 -13.94
CA LEU A 87 4.89 3.22 -13.37
C LEU A 87 5.72 2.84 -12.16
N VAL A 88 5.10 2.15 -11.23
CA VAL A 88 5.77 1.67 -10.02
C VAL A 88 5.74 0.14 -10.05
N PHE A 89 6.91 -0.47 -10.02
CA PHE A 89 7.04 -1.92 -10.00
C PHE A 89 7.65 -2.39 -8.68
N LEU A 90 7.04 -3.40 -8.10
CA LEU A 90 7.60 -4.10 -6.97
C LEU A 90 8.82 -4.88 -7.47
N MET A 91 10.00 -4.64 -6.89
CA MET A 91 11.24 -5.30 -7.31
C MET A 91 11.51 -6.58 -6.54
N GLY A 92 11.28 -6.53 -5.26
CA GLY A 92 11.55 -7.69 -4.42
C GLY A 92 10.99 -7.51 -3.02
N VAL A 93 10.70 -8.62 -2.39
CA VAL A 93 10.25 -8.67 -1.02
C VAL A 93 11.29 -9.47 -0.26
N GLU A 94 12.01 -8.80 0.65
CA GLU A 94 13.05 -9.47 1.44
C GLU A 94 12.45 -10.32 2.53
N LYS A 95 11.33 -9.86 3.09
CA LYS A 95 10.72 -10.49 4.24
C LYS A 95 9.26 -10.09 4.30
N ALA A 96 8.38 -11.07 4.43
CA ALA A 96 6.96 -10.82 4.63
C ALA A 96 6.44 -11.88 5.61
N ARG A 97 5.69 -11.43 6.60
CA ARG A 97 5.09 -12.33 7.57
C ARG A 97 3.62 -11.99 7.72
N PHE A 98 2.79 -13.02 7.73
CA PHE A 98 1.35 -12.91 7.91
C PHE A 98 1.01 -13.58 9.23
N ARG A 99 0.75 -12.76 10.25
CA ARG A 99 0.64 -13.22 11.63
C ARG A 99 -0.78 -13.58 12.04
N ASN A 100 -1.74 -12.88 11.47
CA ASN A 100 -3.16 -13.10 11.76
C ASN A 100 -3.97 -12.91 10.47
N PRO A 101 -5.01 -13.71 10.25
CA PRO A 101 -5.84 -13.55 9.06
C PRO A 101 -6.63 -12.24 9.13
N VAL A 102 -6.70 -11.54 8.01
CA VAL A 102 -7.48 -10.30 7.88
C VAL A 102 -8.86 -10.68 7.37
N ILE A 103 -9.84 -10.59 8.25
CA ILE A 103 -11.21 -11.03 7.99
C ILE A 103 -12.13 -9.83 7.83
N PRO A 104 -12.91 -9.75 6.74
CA PRO A 104 -13.89 -8.67 6.61
C PRO A 104 -15.04 -8.84 7.63
N ASP A 105 -15.71 -7.77 8.04
CA ASP A 105 -15.42 -6.37 7.64
C ASP A 105 -14.45 -5.79 8.65
N CYS A 106 -13.43 -5.11 8.16
CA CYS A 106 -12.48 -4.46 9.07
C CYS A 106 -11.74 -3.33 8.36
N ASP A 107 -11.13 -2.47 9.17
CA ASP A 107 -10.26 -1.41 8.68
C ASP A 107 -8.82 -1.87 8.93
N LEU A 108 -8.07 -2.06 7.84
CA LEU A 108 -6.67 -2.44 7.89
C LEU A 108 -5.83 -1.19 7.79
N ASN A 109 -5.06 -0.89 8.82
CA ASN A 109 -4.16 0.27 8.86
C ASN A 109 -2.75 -0.17 8.54
N LEU A 110 -2.13 0.49 7.57
CA LEU A 110 -0.78 0.17 7.11
C LEU A 110 0.15 1.29 7.51
N LYS A 111 1.08 1.01 8.40
CA LYS A 111 2.12 1.98 8.80
C LYS A 111 3.33 1.74 7.92
N ILE A 112 3.67 2.72 7.11
CA ILE A 112 4.73 2.64 6.11
C ILE A 112 5.88 3.56 6.48
N GLU A 113 7.10 3.06 6.32
CA GLU A 113 8.31 3.84 6.57
C GLU A 113 9.29 3.61 5.43
N ALA A 114 9.80 4.70 4.87
CA ALA A 114 10.88 4.63 3.88
C ALA A 114 12.19 4.39 4.61
N ILE A 115 12.90 3.31 4.26
CA ILE A 115 14.17 2.96 4.89
C ILE A 115 15.31 3.68 4.20
N ARG A 116 15.31 3.64 2.86
CA ARG A 116 16.33 4.32 2.05
C ARG A 116 15.91 4.38 0.59
N SER A 117 16.62 5.22 -0.16
CA SER A 117 16.45 5.28 -1.60
C SER A 117 17.83 5.34 -2.25
N HIS A 118 17.93 4.79 -3.46
CA HIS A 118 19.15 4.82 -4.25
C HIS A 118 18.77 4.86 -5.73
N GLY A 119 18.93 6.03 -6.32
CA GLY A 119 18.50 6.26 -7.68
C GLY A 119 16.98 6.11 -7.80
N ARG A 120 16.52 5.16 -8.63
CA ARG A 120 15.10 4.88 -8.82
C ARG A 120 14.57 3.80 -7.90
N VAL A 121 15.41 3.27 -7.02
CA VAL A 121 15.06 2.17 -6.14
C VAL A 121 14.80 2.70 -4.74
N TRP A 122 13.63 2.36 -4.21
CA TRP A 122 13.21 2.74 -2.87
C TRP A 122 12.99 1.49 -2.03
N LYS A 123 13.46 1.51 -0.80
CA LYS A 123 13.25 0.41 0.14
C LYS A 123 12.38 0.88 1.29
N TYR A 124 11.41 0.06 1.64
CA TYR A 124 10.40 0.39 2.66
C TYR A 124 10.20 -0.76 3.61
N LYS A 125 9.62 -0.43 4.76
CA LYS A 125 9.04 -1.43 5.64
C LYS A 125 7.60 -1.01 5.98
N GLY A 126 6.76 -2.00 6.24
CA GLY A 126 5.37 -1.77 6.58
C GLY A 126 4.89 -2.74 7.64
N GLU A 127 3.93 -2.27 8.43
CA GLU A 127 3.23 -3.07 9.42
C GLU A 127 1.75 -2.83 9.27
N ALA A 128 0.97 -3.90 9.25
CA ALA A 128 -0.48 -3.83 9.07
C ALA A 128 -1.18 -4.18 10.38
N PHE A 129 -2.16 -3.38 10.77
CA PHE A 129 -2.88 -3.52 12.02
C PHE A 129 -4.39 -3.47 11.82
N VAL A 130 -5.09 -4.29 12.60
CA VAL A 130 -6.55 -4.17 12.80
C VAL A 130 -6.75 -4.04 14.31
N ASN A 131 -7.31 -2.90 14.74
CA ASN A 131 -7.55 -2.62 16.16
C ASN A 131 -6.31 -2.89 17.04
N GLU A 132 -5.17 -2.35 16.62
CA GLU A 132 -3.90 -2.47 17.33
C GLU A 132 -3.27 -3.87 17.34
N VAL A 133 -3.90 -4.86 16.69
CA VAL A 133 -3.32 -6.19 16.54
C VAL A 133 -2.55 -6.23 15.23
N LYS A 134 -1.28 -6.62 15.29
CA LYS A 134 -0.45 -6.73 14.08
C LYS A 134 -0.88 -7.95 13.27
N MET A 135 -1.31 -7.69 12.04
CA MET A 135 -1.77 -8.73 11.13
C MET A 135 -0.66 -9.20 10.20
N ALA A 136 0.21 -8.28 9.78
CA ALA A 136 1.30 -8.60 8.85
C ALA A 136 2.39 -7.54 8.93
N ASP A 137 3.57 -7.90 8.45
CA ASP A 137 4.67 -6.94 8.25
C ASP A 137 5.52 -7.39 7.06
N ALA A 138 6.23 -6.43 6.45
CA ALA A 138 7.05 -6.72 5.29
C ALA A 138 8.15 -5.68 5.11
N ILE A 139 9.21 -6.10 4.42
CA ILE A 139 10.28 -5.22 3.92
C ILE A 139 10.37 -5.51 2.42
N TRP A 140 10.31 -4.45 1.61
CA TRP A 140 10.30 -4.61 0.16
C TRP A 140 11.00 -3.47 -0.52
N SER A 141 11.29 -3.67 -1.81
CA SER A 141 11.88 -2.63 -2.66
C SER A 141 10.99 -2.42 -3.89
N ALA A 142 10.93 -1.19 -4.34
CA ALA A 142 10.17 -0.81 -5.52
C ALA A 142 11.00 0.12 -6.40
N THR A 143 10.68 0.15 -7.68
CA THR A 143 11.33 1.06 -8.62
C THR A 143 10.29 1.85 -9.39
N ILE A 144 10.69 3.07 -9.79
CA ILE A 144 9.87 3.94 -10.61
C ILE A 144 10.45 3.90 -12.03
N VAL A 145 9.61 3.59 -13.00
CA VAL A 145 10.03 3.47 -14.40
C VAL A 145 9.16 4.35 -15.29
N ASP A 146 9.72 4.73 -16.45
CA ASP A 146 8.99 5.52 -17.43
C ASP A 146 7.89 4.69 -18.08
N LYS A 147 6.74 5.32 -18.29
CA LYS A 147 5.64 4.75 -19.05
C LYS A 147 6.02 4.72 -20.53
N LYS A 148 5.86 3.58 -21.18
CA LYS A 148 6.14 3.47 -22.63
C LYS A 148 4.92 3.85 -23.45
#